data_3744da980847c431aaeeeaf0920afb9b
#
_entry.id   3744da980847c431aaeeeaf0920afb9b
#
_cell.length_a   1.000
_cell.length_b   1.000
_cell.length_c   1.000
_cell.angle_alpha   90.00
_cell.angle_beta   90.00
_cell.angle_gamma   90.00
#
_symmetry.space_group_name_H-M   'P 1'
#
loop_
_entity.id
_entity.type
_entity.pdbx_description
1 polymer ?
#
loop_
_entity_poly.entity_id
_entity_poly.type
_entity_poly.pdbx_seq_one_letter_code
_entity_poly.pdbx_strand_id
1 'polypeptide(L)'
;NRAELSLPFRAIQTDRVYRAENPQKGRMREFIQCDIDIIGSADPECEIELILTTAKALKKTGIGDFTGKIHDRGLLRGLLTSLGIAEDRLDRACITLDKLDKIGIDGVCGELSAEGFDDNTVSRFREFFSKECVTLADVSAATGNSEAAARLEYITDTVKKISAGGIKLEFDVTLVRGQGYYTGTVFEVRSNEFSGAIAGGGRYD
;
A
#
# COMPACT_ATOMS: atom_id res chain seq x y z
N ASN A 1 20.91 -21.55 -7.98
CA ASN A 1 21.16 -22.44 -6.84
C ASN A 1 21.09 -21.63 -5.55
N ARG A 2 20.07 -21.87 -4.70
CA ARG A 2 19.82 -21.05 -3.50
C ARG A 2 21.00 -21.03 -2.51
N ALA A 3 21.78 -22.12 -2.48
CA ALA A 3 22.93 -22.23 -1.59
C ALA A 3 24.15 -21.38 -1.99
N GLU A 4 24.14 -20.79 -3.18
CA GLU A 4 25.24 -19.98 -3.71
C GLU A 4 24.98 -18.47 -3.61
N LEU A 5 23.75 -18.06 -3.20
CA LEU A 5 23.40 -16.66 -3.07
C LEU A 5 23.70 -16.13 -1.68
N SER A 6 24.41 -15.00 -1.61
CA SER A 6 24.53 -14.25 -0.36
C SER A 6 23.21 -13.54 -0.05
N LEU A 7 22.71 -13.71 1.17
CA LEU A 7 21.51 -13.03 1.64
C LEU A 7 21.88 -11.81 2.51
N PRO A 8 21.10 -10.72 2.47
CA PRO A 8 19.97 -10.49 1.57
C PRO A 8 20.40 -10.29 0.12
N PHE A 9 19.72 -10.97 -0.80
CA PHE A 9 19.98 -10.86 -2.24
C PHE A 9 19.18 -9.69 -2.83
N ARG A 10 19.86 -8.80 -3.55
CA ARG A 10 19.26 -7.66 -4.24
C ARG A 10 19.22 -7.92 -5.73
N ALA A 11 18.02 -7.81 -6.32
CA ALA A 11 17.80 -8.01 -7.74
C ALA A 11 17.26 -6.73 -8.37
N ILE A 12 17.69 -6.46 -9.60
CA ILE A 12 17.11 -5.43 -10.47
C ILE A 12 16.79 -6.11 -11.78
N GLN A 13 15.55 -5.95 -12.24
CA GLN A 13 15.09 -6.45 -13.53
C GLN A 13 14.41 -5.32 -14.30
N THR A 14 14.84 -5.09 -15.54
CA THR A 14 14.21 -4.12 -16.43
C THR A 14 13.94 -4.79 -17.76
N ASP A 15 12.66 -4.99 -18.09
CA ASP A 15 12.25 -5.65 -19.31
C ASP A 15 10.81 -5.28 -19.70
N ARG A 16 10.38 -5.76 -20.86
CA ARG A 16 9.00 -5.66 -21.31
C ARG A 16 8.11 -6.58 -20.51
N VAL A 17 6.99 -6.03 -20.06
CA VAL A 17 5.94 -6.78 -19.38
C VAL A 17 4.61 -6.62 -20.09
N TYR A 18 3.75 -7.61 -19.90
CA TYR A 18 2.45 -7.69 -20.56
C TYR A 18 1.35 -7.89 -19.53
N ARG A 19 0.21 -7.24 -19.74
CA ARG A 19 -0.98 -7.43 -18.91
C ARG A 19 -2.24 -7.50 -19.75
N ALA A 20 -3.21 -8.33 -19.32
CA ALA A 20 -4.46 -8.58 -20.05
C ALA A 20 -5.54 -7.51 -19.81
N GLU A 21 -5.26 -6.48 -19.06
CA GLU A 21 -6.22 -5.43 -18.68
C GLU A 21 -6.67 -4.59 -19.89
N ASN A 22 -7.83 -3.93 -19.73
CA ASN A 22 -8.29 -2.97 -20.73
C ASN A 22 -7.36 -1.76 -20.80
N PRO A 23 -6.86 -1.38 -21.99
CA PRO A 23 -5.98 -0.23 -22.15
C PRO A 23 -6.68 1.05 -21.74
N GLN A 24 -5.96 1.92 -21.03
CA GLN A 24 -6.40 3.25 -20.64
C GLN A 24 -5.24 4.24 -20.82
N LYS A 25 -5.52 5.54 -20.76
CA LYS A 25 -4.46 6.57 -20.78
C LYS A 25 -3.46 6.30 -19.64
N GLY A 26 -2.19 6.09 -19.98
CA GLY A 26 -1.14 5.74 -19.02
C GLY A 26 -1.11 4.28 -18.55
N ARG A 27 -2.00 3.40 -19.09
CA ARG A 27 -2.05 1.97 -18.74
C ARG A 27 -2.11 1.13 -20.00
N MET A 28 -0.95 0.78 -20.52
CA MET A 28 -0.79 -0.02 -21.74
C MET A 28 -0.71 -1.51 -21.42
N ARG A 29 -1.02 -2.36 -22.43
CA ARG A 29 -0.90 -3.82 -22.31
C ARG A 29 0.53 -4.31 -22.41
N GLU A 30 1.39 -3.58 -23.10
CA GLU A 30 2.84 -3.81 -23.19
C GLU A 30 3.56 -2.54 -22.75
N PHE A 31 4.51 -2.66 -21.84
CA PHE A 31 5.32 -1.55 -21.33
C PHE A 31 6.63 -2.07 -20.73
N ILE A 32 7.58 -1.19 -20.51
CA ILE A 32 8.81 -1.53 -19.80
C ILE A 32 8.57 -1.30 -18.30
N GLN A 33 8.89 -2.30 -17.50
CA GLN A 33 8.87 -2.23 -16.04
C GLN A 33 10.29 -2.37 -15.52
N CYS A 34 10.62 -1.61 -14.47
CA CYS A 34 11.85 -1.77 -13.71
C CYS A 34 11.47 -2.25 -12.31
N ASP A 35 11.82 -3.48 -11.99
CA ASP A 35 11.60 -4.09 -10.69
C ASP A 35 12.87 -4.09 -9.88
N ILE A 36 12.74 -3.84 -8.58
CA ILE A 36 13.81 -3.97 -7.59
C ILE A 36 13.31 -4.81 -6.43
N ASP A 37 14.05 -5.86 -6.09
CA ASP A 37 13.68 -6.80 -5.03
C ASP A 37 14.82 -7.00 -4.04
N ILE A 38 14.46 -7.22 -2.77
CA ILE A 38 15.36 -7.68 -1.72
C ILE A 38 14.78 -8.97 -1.16
N ILE A 39 15.55 -10.06 -1.27
CA ILE A 39 15.11 -11.40 -0.90
C ILE A 39 15.98 -11.92 0.26
N GLY A 40 15.33 -12.52 1.26
CA GLY A 40 16.01 -13.22 2.34
C GLY A 40 16.31 -12.37 3.57
N SER A 41 15.59 -11.27 3.80
CA SER A 41 15.56 -10.55 5.07
C SER A 41 14.13 -10.14 5.44
N ALA A 42 13.82 -10.23 6.73
CA ALA A 42 12.57 -9.76 7.31
C ALA A 42 12.68 -8.35 7.91
N ASP A 43 13.85 -7.72 7.87
CA ASP A 43 14.11 -6.43 8.49
C ASP A 43 13.40 -5.28 7.78
N PRO A 44 12.92 -4.24 8.51
CA PRO A 44 12.28 -3.07 7.92
C PRO A 44 13.22 -2.21 7.07
N GLU A 45 14.52 -2.40 7.20
CA GLU A 45 15.55 -1.78 6.36
C GLU A 45 15.38 -2.11 4.89
N CYS A 46 14.77 -3.25 4.56
CA CYS A 46 14.47 -3.62 3.18
C CYS A 46 13.46 -2.66 2.55
N GLU A 47 12.35 -2.36 3.23
CA GLU A 47 11.36 -1.38 2.75
C GLU A 47 11.97 0.01 2.66
N ILE A 48 12.77 0.42 3.65
CA ILE A 48 13.46 1.70 3.66
C ILE A 48 14.38 1.82 2.44
N GLU A 49 15.21 0.81 2.17
CA GLU A 49 16.11 0.79 1.01
C GLU A 49 15.35 0.87 -0.31
N LEU A 50 14.25 0.10 -0.47
CA LEU A 50 13.44 0.10 -1.67
C LEU A 50 12.74 1.45 -1.89
N ILE A 51 12.18 2.07 -0.86
CA ILE A 51 11.53 3.39 -0.94
C ILE A 51 12.56 4.47 -1.33
N LEU A 52 13.72 4.49 -0.67
CA LEU A 52 14.77 5.46 -0.97
C LEU A 52 15.34 5.28 -2.39
N THR A 53 15.52 4.03 -2.83
CA THR A 53 16.02 3.70 -4.17
C THR A 53 15.01 4.13 -5.23
N THR A 54 13.72 3.83 -5.05
CA THR A 54 12.63 4.26 -5.93
C THR A 54 12.59 5.77 -6.05
N ALA A 55 12.59 6.48 -4.92
CA ALA A 55 12.59 7.95 -4.92
C ALA A 55 13.81 8.55 -5.61
N LYS A 56 15.00 7.97 -5.40
CA LYS A 56 16.24 8.41 -6.09
C LYS A 56 16.17 8.14 -7.58
N ALA A 57 15.62 7.02 -8.02
CA ALA A 57 15.43 6.70 -9.42
C ALA A 57 14.49 7.70 -10.09
N LEU A 58 13.32 7.96 -9.49
CA LEU A 58 12.36 8.95 -10.00
C LEU A 58 12.96 10.34 -10.15
N LYS A 59 13.67 10.83 -9.14
CA LYS A 59 14.38 12.13 -9.21
C LYS A 59 15.41 12.17 -10.34
N LYS A 60 16.14 11.08 -10.57
CA LYS A 60 17.11 11.00 -11.66
C LYS A 60 16.46 10.98 -13.04
N THR A 61 15.22 10.53 -13.18
CA THR A 61 14.46 10.59 -14.43
C THR A 61 13.72 11.91 -14.62
N GLY A 62 13.91 12.89 -13.71
CA GLY A 62 13.31 14.21 -13.80
C GLY A 62 11.95 14.33 -13.09
N ILE A 63 11.43 13.28 -12.48
CA ILE A 63 10.20 13.31 -11.70
C ILE A 63 10.56 13.74 -10.28
N GLY A 64 10.36 15.01 -9.96
CA GLY A 64 10.71 15.60 -8.66
C GLY A 64 9.55 15.77 -7.71
N ASP A 65 8.34 15.95 -8.23
CA ASP A 65 7.12 16.17 -7.45
C ASP A 65 6.32 14.87 -7.33
N PHE A 66 6.53 14.16 -6.22
CA PHE A 66 5.80 12.95 -5.90
C PHE A 66 5.62 12.78 -4.38
N THR A 67 4.58 12.05 -4.02
CA THR A 67 4.29 11.63 -2.64
C THR A 67 4.24 10.12 -2.58
N GLY A 68 4.95 9.55 -1.61
CA GLY A 68 4.82 8.14 -1.24
C GLY A 68 3.65 7.96 -0.27
N LYS A 69 2.87 6.93 -0.47
CA LYS A 69 1.86 6.46 0.47
C LYS A 69 2.26 5.11 1.01
N ILE A 70 2.03 4.88 2.30
CA ILE A 70 2.43 3.64 2.97
C ILE A 70 1.30 3.12 3.85
N HIS A 71 1.14 1.82 3.89
CA HIS A 71 0.22 1.10 4.76
C HIS A 71 0.76 -0.30 5.10
N ASP A 72 0.01 -1.04 5.92
CA ASP A 72 0.30 -2.44 6.23
C ASP A 72 -0.97 -3.29 6.09
N ARG A 73 -0.86 -4.43 5.38
CA ARG A 73 -2.01 -5.32 5.14
C ARG A 73 -2.57 -5.95 6.40
N GLY A 74 -1.71 -6.30 7.35
CA GLY A 74 -2.13 -6.85 8.63
C GLY A 74 -2.96 -5.84 9.43
N LEU A 75 -2.55 -4.55 9.41
CA LEU A 75 -3.33 -3.47 10.00
C LEU A 75 -4.68 -3.29 9.31
N LEU A 76 -4.73 -3.32 7.98
CA LEU A 76 -6.00 -3.20 7.25
C LEU A 76 -6.96 -4.34 7.57
N ARG A 77 -6.47 -5.59 7.48
CA ARG A 77 -7.29 -6.77 7.80
C ARG A 77 -7.79 -6.72 9.24
N GLY A 78 -6.90 -6.41 10.18
CA GLY A 78 -7.24 -6.25 11.60
C GLY A 78 -8.29 -5.16 11.82
N LEU A 79 -8.16 -4.01 11.15
CA LEU A 79 -9.15 -2.94 11.19
C LEU A 79 -10.52 -3.42 10.70
N LEU A 80 -10.59 -4.00 9.49
CA LEU A 80 -11.85 -4.49 8.93
C LEU A 80 -12.50 -5.55 9.82
N THR A 81 -11.70 -6.46 10.40
CA THR A 81 -12.18 -7.44 11.39
C THR A 81 -12.72 -6.74 12.64
N SER A 82 -12.04 -5.73 13.17
CA SER A 82 -12.50 -4.95 14.33
C SER A 82 -13.81 -4.22 14.07
N LEU A 83 -14.10 -3.87 12.82
CA LEU A 83 -15.36 -3.27 12.39
C LEU A 83 -16.50 -4.30 12.25
N GLY A 84 -16.22 -5.60 12.37
CA GLY A 84 -17.20 -6.67 12.31
C GLY A 84 -17.21 -7.47 11.01
N ILE A 85 -16.23 -7.26 10.13
CA ILE A 85 -16.13 -8.00 8.86
C ILE A 85 -15.51 -9.38 9.11
N ALA A 86 -16.21 -10.43 8.70
CA ALA A 86 -15.75 -11.81 8.82
C ALA A 86 -14.54 -12.10 7.89
N GLU A 87 -13.67 -13.02 8.31
CA GLU A 87 -12.39 -13.32 7.66
C GLU A 87 -12.55 -13.69 6.17
N ASP A 88 -13.56 -14.51 5.87
CA ASP A 88 -13.89 -14.96 4.50
C ASP A 88 -14.41 -13.84 3.58
N ARG A 89 -14.73 -12.68 4.15
CA ARG A 89 -15.25 -11.50 3.44
C ARG A 89 -14.27 -10.33 3.38
N LEU A 90 -13.11 -10.42 4.03
CA LEU A 90 -12.16 -9.32 4.11
C LEU A 90 -11.65 -8.88 2.74
N ASP A 91 -11.32 -9.82 1.85
CA ASP A 91 -10.82 -9.48 0.52
C ASP A 91 -11.86 -8.71 -0.30
N ARG A 92 -13.14 -9.07 -0.15
CA ARG A 92 -14.24 -8.36 -0.79
C ARG A 92 -14.39 -6.94 -0.25
N ALA A 93 -14.36 -6.78 1.06
CA ALA A 93 -14.38 -5.46 1.69
C ALA A 93 -13.19 -4.58 1.27
N CYS A 94 -12.00 -5.17 1.14
CA CYS A 94 -10.82 -4.47 0.62
C CYS A 94 -11.03 -3.97 -0.81
N ILE A 95 -11.61 -4.80 -1.71
CA ILE A 95 -11.90 -4.39 -3.10
C ILE A 95 -12.89 -3.22 -3.14
N THR A 96 -13.88 -3.24 -2.25
CA THR A 96 -14.87 -2.17 -2.17
C THR A 96 -14.27 -0.90 -1.56
N LEU A 97 -13.42 -1.03 -0.54
CA LEU A 97 -12.67 0.08 0.06
C LEU A 97 -11.74 0.78 -0.95
N ASP A 98 -11.11 0.05 -1.86
CA ASP A 98 -10.24 0.63 -2.92
C ASP A 98 -10.96 1.63 -3.83
N LYS A 99 -12.29 1.62 -3.81
CA LYS A 99 -13.12 2.57 -4.56
C LYS A 99 -13.42 3.86 -3.80
N LEU A 100 -13.00 3.98 -2.53
CA LEU A 100 -13.40 5.09 -1.66
C LEU A 100 -13.11 6.46 -2.29
N ASP A 101 -11.93 6.63 -2.89
CA ASP A 101 -11.54 7.88 -3.58
C ASP A 101 -12.44 8.21 -4.78
N LYS A 102 -13.11 7.21 -5.38
CA LYS A 102 -13.90 7.36 -6.61
C LYS A 102 -15.38 7.56 -6.36
N ILE A 103 -15.94 6.80 -5.40
CA ILE A 103 -17.40 6.76 -5.15
C ILE A 103 -17.78 7.32 -3.78
N GLY A 104 -16.80 7.74 -2.98
CA GLY A 104 -17.01 8.28 -1.64
C GLY A 104 -17.55 7.25 -0.64
N ILE A 105 -17.67 7.67 0.61
CA ILE A 105 -18.07 6.77 1.71
C ILE A 105 -19.50 6.25 1.51
N ASP A 106 -20.40 7.07 0.98
CA ASP A 106 -21.79 6.65 0.72
C ASP A 106 -21.87 5.57 -0.33
N GLY A 107 -21.08 5.70 -1.42
CA GLY A 107 -21.00 4.70 -2.47
C GLY A 107 -20.41 3.39 -1.96
N VAL A 108 -19.33 3.45 -1.17
CA VAL A 108 -18.71 2.24 -0.56
C VAL A 108 -19.70 1.55 0.37
N CYS A 109 -20.37 2.28 1.26
CA CYS A 109 -21.35 1.70 2.18
C CYS A 109 -22.53 1.09 1.42
N GLY A 110 -23.00 1.73 0.34
CA GLY A 110 -24.04 1.20 -0.54
C GLY A 110 -23.64 -0.12 -1.20
N GLU A 111 -22.40 -0.21 -1.70
CA GLU A 111 -21.88 -1.47 -2.27
C GLU A 111 -21.74 -2.57 -1.19
N LEU A 112 -21.22 -2.24 0.00
CA LEU A 112 -21.14 -3.20 1.10
C LEU A 112 -22.52 -3.75 1.47
N SER A 113 -23.54 -2.89 1.60
CA SER A 113 -24.91 -3.32 1.86
C SER A 113 -25.46 -4.20 0.74
N ALA A 114 -25.27 -3.83 -0.52
CA ALA A 114 -25.70 -4.61 -1.68
C ALA A 114 -25.02 -5.99 -1.75
N GLU A 115 -23.79 -6.08 -1.25
CA GLU A 115 -23.05 -7.33 -1.10
C GLU A 115 -23.47 -8.18 0.12
N GLY A 116 -24.42 -7.69 0.92
CA GLY A 116 -25.00 -8.40 2.06
C GLY A 116 -24.17 -8.33 3.33
N PHE A 117 -23.39 -7.27 3.53
CA PHE A 117 -22.85 -6.94 4.86
C PHE A 117 -23.98 -6.40 5.73
N ASP A 118 -23.98 -6.76 7.04
CA ASP A 118 -25.03 -6.34 7.95
C ASP A 118 -24.96 -4.84 8.27
N ASP A 119 -26.11 -4.25 8.61
CA ASP A 119 -26.23 -2.80 8.82
C ASP A 119 -25.34 -2.26 9.94
N ASN A 120 -25.07 -3.07 10.99
CA ASN A 120 -24.21 -2.66 12.08
C ASN A 120 -22.75 -2.57 11.62
N THR A 121 -22.28 -3.55 10.85
CA THR A 121 -20.94 -3.55 10.23
C THR A 121 -20.78 -2.35 9.29
N VAL A 122 -21.76 -2.09 8.43
CA VAL A 122 -21.74 -0.94 7.50
C VAL A 122 -21.75 0.40 8.27
N SER A 123 -22.52 0.50 9.35
CA SER A 123 -22.55 1.70 10.19
C SER A 123 -21.21 1.97 10.87
N ARG A 124 -20.55 0.95 11.44
CA ARG A 124 -19.23 1.06 12.06
C ARG A 124 -18.15 1.40 11.03
N PHE A 125 -18.23 0.80 9.84
CA PHE A 125 -17.35 1.13 8.72
C PHE A 125 -17.50 2.60 8.33
N ARG A 126 -18.73 3.08 8.14
CA ARG A 126 -19.04 4.49 7.85
C ARG A 126 -18.46 5.42 8.92
N GLU A 127 -18.72 5.16 10.18
CA GLU A 127 -18.24 5.98 11.30
C GLU A 127 -16.72 6.11 11.29
N PHE A 128 -16.01 4.98 11.07
CA PHE A 128 -14.56 4.98 11.06
C PHE A 128 -13.98 5.77 9.88
N PHE A 129 -14.46 5.52 8.67
CA PHE A 129 -13.91 6.11 7.44
C PHE A 129 -14.51 7.50 7.09
N SER A 130 -15.47 8.00 7.86
CA SER A 130 -15.97 9.39 7.74
C SER A 130 -15.12 10.40 8.50
N LYS A 131 -14.11 9.98 9.25
CA LYS A 131 -13.17 10.89 9.88
C LYS A 131 -12.43 11.69 8.81
N GLU A 132 -12.22 12.97 9.05
CA GLU A 132 -11.48 13.87 8.13
C GLU A 132 -10.07 13.33 7.81
N CYS A 133 -9.43 12.72 8.79
CA CYS A 133 -8.14 12.07 8.64
C CYS A 133 -8.08 10.84 9.55
N VAL A 134 -7.88 9.66 8.96
CA VAL A 134 -7.61 8.42 9.71
C VAL A 134 -6.11 8.30 9.90
N THR A 135 -5.67 8.34 11.15
CA THR A 135 -4.25 8.25 11.50
C THR A 135 -3.80 6.82 11.77
N LEU A 136 -2.49 6.58 11.74
CA LEU A 136 -1.91 5.29 12.14
C LEU A 136 -2.26 4.96 13.60
N ALA A 137 -2.33 5.96 14.48
CA ALA A 137 -2.73 5.78 15.87
C ALA A 137 -4.19 5.30 16.00
N ASP A 138 -5.13 5.85 15.20
CA ASP A 138 -6.51 5.37 15.15
C ASP A 138 -6.59 3.89 14.77
N VAL A 139 -5.85 3.50 13.73
CA VAL A 139 -5.83 2.11 13.25
C VAL A 139 -5.17 1.20 14.27
N SER A 140 -4.05 1.61 14.86
CA SER A 140 -3.37 0.84 15.92
C SER A 140 -4.28 0.61 17.12
N ALA A 141 -5.00 1.65 17.56
CA ALA A 141 -5.96 1.54 18.66
C ALA A 141 -7.13 0.59 18.34
N ALA A 142 -7.66 0.66 17.13
CA ALA A 142 -8.77 -0.18 16.69
C ALA A 142 -8.38 -1.67 16.53
N THR A 143 -7.14 -1.93 16.12
CA THR A 143 -6.66 -3.31 15.86
C THR A 143 -5.96 -3.95 17.04
N GLY A 144 -5.43 -3.16 17.98
CA GLY A 144 -4.51 -3.62 19.02
C GLY A 144 -3.13 -4.06 18.48
N ASN A 145 -2.86 -3.89 17.19
CA ASN A 145 -1.61 -4.30 16.55
C ASN A 145 -0.56 -3.16 16.61
N SER A 146 0.04 -3.00 17.78
CA SER A 146 1.07 -1.99 18.02
C SER A 146 2.40 -2.29 17.32
N GLU A 147 2.70 -3.57 17.04
CA GLU A 147 3.95 -3.97 16.38
C GLU A 147 3.99 -3.50 14.93
N ALA A 148 2.94 -3.78 14.15
CA ALA A 148 2.86 -3.31 12.76
C ALA A 148 2.83 -1.77 12.68
N ALA A 149 2.16 -1.10 13.62
CA ALA A 149 2.15 0.36 13.69
C ALA A 149 3.56 0.91 13.97
N ALA A 150 4.26 0.36 14.97
CA ALA A 150 5.64 0.77 15.30
C ALA A 150 6.61 0.53 14.13
N ARG A 151 6.41 -0.56 13.38
CA ARG A 151 7.18 -0.84 12.15
C ARG A 151 6.97 0.25 11.10
N LEU A 152 5.73 0.65 10.83
CA LEU A 152 5.44 1.73 9.87
C LEU A 152 5.99 3.08 10.32
N GLU A 153 5.90 3.41 11.62
CA GLU A 153 6.50 4.61 12.19
C GLU A 153 8.02 4.61 12.00
N TYR A 154 8.67 3.49 12.32
CA TYR A 154 10.11 3.34 12.13
C TYR A 154 10.54 3.55 10.67
N ILE A 155 9.83 2.92 9.72
CA ILE A 155 10.09 3.08 8.28
C ILE A 155 9.94 4.54 7.87
N THR A 156 8.80 5.16 8.22
CA THR A 156 8.47 6.54 7.83
C THR A 156 9.47 7.55 8.41
N ASP A 157 9.79 7.43 9.68
CA ASP A 157 10.75 8.31 10.37
C ASP A 157 12.16 8.15 9.82
N THR A 158 12.58 6.92 9.52
CA THR A 158 13.92 6.65 8.99
C THR A 158 14.05 7.18 7.57
N VAL A 159 13.05 6.95 6.71
CA VAL A 159 13.02 7.54 5.35
C VAL A 159 13.10 9.06 5.41
N LYS A 160 12.32 9.69 6.29
CA LYS A 160 12.33 11.15 6.49
C LYS A 160 13.69 11.66 6.94
N LYS A 161 14.33 10.99 7.90
CA LYS A 161 15.66 11.36 8.40
C LYS A 161 16.74 11.22 7.32
N ILE A 162 16.81 10.07 6.65
CA ILE A 162 17.84 9.81 5.62
C ILE A 162 17.67 10.74 4.42
N SER A 163 16.44 11.03 4.01
CA SER A 163 16.17 11.93 2.89
C SER A 163 16.23 13.41 3.24
N ALA A 164 16.54 13.76 4.50
CA ALA A 164 16.48 15.12 5.03
C ALA A 164 15.15 15.83 4.70
N GLY A 165 14.03 15.08 4.77
CA GLY A 165 12.69 15.55 4.43
C GLY A 165 12.42 15.67 2.92
N GLY A 166 13.36 15.25 2.06
CA GLY A 166 13.21 15.32 0.60
C GLY A 166 12.30 14.24 -0.01
N ILE A 167 11.72 13.35 0.81
CA ILE A 167 10.72 12.36 0.42
C ILE A 167 9.53 12.51 1.36
N LYS A 168 8.37 12.84 0.80
CA LYS A 168 7.12 12.86 1.54
C LYS A 168 6.56 11.44 1.53
N LEU A 169 6.40 10.84 2.71
CA LEU A 169 5.80 9.52 2.89
C LEU A 169 4.63 9.66 3.88
N GLU A 170 3.43 9.35 3.44
CA GLU A 170 2.19 9.54 4.19
C GLU A 170 1.54 8.17 4.47
N PHE A 171 1.04 7.99 5.69
CA PHE A 171 0.17 6.86 6.00
C PHE A 171 -1.17 7.03 5.26
N ASP A 172 -1.63 5.96 4.61
CA ASP A 172 -2.91 5.95 3.91
C ASP A 172 -3.64 4.62 4.16
N VAL A 173 -4.64 4.67 5.03
CA VAL A 173 -5.44 3.49 5.41
C VAL A 173 -6.21 2.89 4.23
N THR A 174 -6.44 3.66 3.18
CA THR A 174 -7.18 3.23 1.98
C THR A 174 -6.29 2.61 0.91
N LEU A 175 -4.98 2.55 1.15
CA LEU A 175 -4.03 1.94 0.22
C LEU A 175 -4.20 0.42 0.19
N VAL A 176 -5.05 -0.05 -0.71
CA VAL A 176 -5.35 -1.47 -0.95
C VAL A 176 -4.58 -1.95 -2.17
N ARG A 177 -3.31 -2.29 -1.99
CA ARG A 177 -2.41 -2.70 -3.08
C ARG A 177 -2.00 -4.17 -2.94
N GLY A 178 -1.83 -4.85 -4.07
CA GLY A 178 -1.24 -6.20 -4.09
C GLY A 178 -2.03 -7.26 -3.33
N GLN A 179 -3.36 -7.27 -3.50
CA GLN A 179 -4.27 -8.10 -2.72
C GLN A 179 -3.97 -9.61 -2.76
N GLY A 180 -3.27 -10.09 -3.77
CA GLY A 180 -3.03 -11.52 -3.92
C GLY A 180 -1.72 -12.04 -3.32
N TYR A 181 -0.73 -11.19 -3.03
CA TYR A 181 0.62 -11.67 -2.69
C TYR A 181 1.41 -10.85 -1.66
N TYR A 182 1.07 -9.58 -1.40
CA TYR A 182 1.72 -8.85 -0.32
C TYR A 182 1.21 -9.31 1.05
N THR A 183 2.11 -9.44 2.01
CA THR A 183 1.83 -10.02 3.35
C THR A 183 1.95 -9.00 4.48
N GLY A 184 2.63 -7.88 4.25
CA GLY A 184 2.89 -6.86 5.27
C GLY A 184 2.80 -5.45 4.70
N THR A 185 3.86 -4.67 4.92
CA THR A 185 3.97 -3.28 4.45
C THR A 185 3.78 -3.18 2.94
N VAL A 186 2.96 -2.23 2.52
CA VAL A 186 2.75 -1.84 1.13
C VAL A 186 3.00 -0.36 0.95
N PHE A 187 3.52 0.04 -0.21
CA PHE A 187 3.71 1.44 -0.55
C PHE A 187 3.39 1.73 -2.01
N GLU A 188 3.02 2.96 -2.27
CA GLU A 188 2.70 3.47 -3.59
C GLU A 188 3.26 4.87 -3.75
N VAL A 189 3.77 5.21 -4.94
CA VAL A 189 4.24 6.56 -5.25
C VAL A 189 3.31 7.17 -6.30
N ARG A 190 2.80 8.35 -5.98
CA ARG A 190 1.94 9.16 -6.85
C ARG A 190 2.63 10.48 -7.17
N SER A 191 2.47 10.97 -8.39
CA SER A 191 2.93 12.28 -8.83
C SER A 191 1.74 13.11 -9.28
N ASN A 192 1.84 14.45 -9.09
CA ASN A 192 0.83 15.37 -9.60
C ASN A 192 0.81 15.47 -11.12
N GLU A 193 1.89 15.02 -11.79
CA GLU A 193 2.01 15.05 -13.25
C GLU A 193 1.32 13.89 -13.95
N PHE A 194 1.00 12.81 -13.22
CA PHE A 194 0.44 11.56 -13.76
C PHE A 194 -0.79 11.10 -13.00
N SER A 195 -1.82 10.69 -13.74
CA SER A 195 -2.97 10.03 -13.14
C SER A 195 -2.62 8.59 -12.76
N GLY A 196 -2.62 8.28 -11.48
CA GLY A 196 -2.33 6.95 -10.95
C GLY A 196 -0.94 6.80 -10.33
N ALA A 197 -0.63 5.59 -9.92
CA ALA A 197 0.66 5.27 -9.33
C ALA A 197 1.76 5.17 -10.40
N ILE A 198 2.90 5.80 -10.12
CA ILE A 198 4.10 5.73 -10.96
C ILE A 198 5.11 4.67 -10.47
N ALA A 199 5.00 4.27 -9.22
CA ALA A 199 5.73 3.16 -8.65
C ALA A 199 4.94 2.56 -7.48
N GLY A 200 5.31 1.37 -7.03
CA GLY A 200 4.75 0.79 -5.84
C GLY A 200 5.25 -0.61 -5.60
N GLY A 201 5.18 -1.04 -4.36
CA GLY A 201 5.67 -2.31 -3.92
C GLY A 201 5.11 -2.71 -2.57
N GLY A 202 5.64 -3.79 -2.03
CA GLY A 202 5.27 -4.25 -0.70
C GLY A 202 6.05 -5.49 -0.31
N ARG A 203 5.92 -5.85 0.95
CA ARG A 203 6.48 -7.08 1.51
C ARG A 203 5.70 -8.29 1.01
N TYR A 204 6.42 -9.31 0.61
CA TYR A 204 5.89 -10.64 0.29
C TYR A 204 6.78 -11.71 0.94
N ASP A 205 6.22 -12.88 1.26
CA ASP A 205 6.89 -14.02 1.89
C ASP A 205 6.87 -15.26 1.00
#